data_cc893e9d9f3b3cdb2a1672ce0f8c4a20
#
_entry.id   cc893e9d9f3b3cdb2a1672ce0f8c4a20
#
_cell.length_a   1.000
_cell.length_b   1.000
_cell.length_c   1.000
_cell.angle_alpha   90.00
_cell.angle_beta   90.00
_cell.angle_gamma   90.00
#
_symmetry.space_group_name_H-M   'P 1'
#
loop_
_entity.id
_entity.type
_entity.pdbx_description
1 polymer ?
#
loop_
_entity_poly.entity_id
_entity_poly.type
_entity_poly.pdbx_seq_one_letter_code
_entity_poly.pdbx_strand_id
1 'polypeptide(L)'
;MKRLIAILCALGLGACAPAGQVQRLDAQAGATTPIAAYNPGRPDPLPAARPNAEMVRDFLELGFAMESGRGIERFSRFEGPVRVAVSGRAPGTAEADLDRLLARLRNEAGIDIARLPAAAQPDSHAGNLITVEFLPRRQMQAVVPSAACFVVPNVTDWSDFVANRRSPLIDWTRVVTRTRAAVFVPADTTPQEIRDCLHEEIGQALGPLNDLFRLSDSVFNDDNFQTTLTGFDMLLLRVWYSPELQPGMTRDQVAARLPTLYNRLNPRGRGHAGQTPGITPRAWQQAIEQALSSDGGATRRRAGAVRALSLARTQGWHDSRLALSLMLSARLAPRDQGAEALNDLLSAAELFRASPGGEVHAAHIDMHLAVQALANGQSDMVLELTQRAMPIAARTENAAFVASLAFIRAEALALQGRAAEADRLRLDSQAAARYGFGSEAAVRARMDEIARIGAAARQMAAL
;
A
#
# COMPACT_ATOMS: atom_id res chain seq x y z
N MET A 1 33.45 26.02 -14.22
CA MET A 1 32.37 25.04 -14.39
C MET A 1 32.36 23.94 -13.30
N LYS A 2 32.52 24.25 -11.99
CA LYS A 2 32.56 23.24 -10.89
C LYS A 2 31.75 23.65 -9.66
N ARG A 3 30.78 24.57 -9.74
CA ARG A 3 30.00 25.04 -8.59
C ARG A 3 28.48 24.90 -8.71
N LEU A 4 27.97 24.25 -9.76
CA LEU A 4 26.50 24.17 -10.02
C LEU A 4 25.81 22.88 -9.62
N ILE A 5 26.52 21.88 -9.08
CA ILE A 5 25.92 20.58 -8.74
C ILE A 5 25.51 20.46 -7.25
N ALA A 6 25.87 21.44 -6.42
CA ALA A 6 25.78 21.29 -4.95
C ALA A 6 24.43 21.67 -4.31
N ILE A 7 23.45 22.21 -5.05
CA ILE A 7 22.18 22.70 -4.46
C ILE A 7 21.02 21.69 -4.61
N LEU A 8 21.18 20.64 -5.39
CA LEU A 8 20.07 19.76 -5.83
C LEU A 8 19.58 18.71 -4.82
N CYS A 9 20.23 18.54 -3.69
CA CYS A 9 19.89 17.46 -2.77
C CYS A 9 19.38 17.90 -1.39
N ALA A 10 19.11 19.21 -1.17
CA ALA A 10 18.71 19.70 0.16
C ALA A 10 17.22 19.67 0.44
N LEU A 11 16.41 19.44 -0.59
CA LEU A 11 14.97 19.24 -0.41
C LEU A 11 14.75 17.77 -0.12
N GLY A 12 14.71 17.42 1.16
CA GLY A 12 14.29 16.12 1.61
C GLY A 12 12.91 15.83 1.03
N LEU A 13 12.87 15.01 -0.01
CA LEU A 13 11.64 14.48 -0.58
C LEU A 13 11.00 13.53 0.43
N GLY A 14 10.40 14.11 1.49
CA GLY A 14 9.47 13.43 2.35
C GLY A 14 8.14 13.10 1.65
N ALA A 15 8.13 13.10 0.31
CA ALA A 15 6.94 13.10 -0.52
C ALA A 15 6.51 11.72 -1.00
N CYS A 16 7.33 10.71 -0.77
CA CYS A 16 7.01 9.30 -1.01
C CYS A 16 7.58 8.48 0.13
N ALA A 17 7.45 8.97 1.36
CA ALA A 17 7.45 8.07 2.50
C ALA A 17 6.14 7.29 2.43
N PRO A 18 6.15 6.00 2.79
CA PRO A 18 4.91 5.32 3.14
C PRO A 18 4.12 6.22 4.07
N ALA A 19 2.79 6.15 4.03
CA ALA A 19 1.84 7.06 4.69
C ALA A 19 2.13 7.40 6.18
N GLY A 20 3.12 6.79 6.81
CA GLY A 20 3.57 7.02 8.19
C GLY A 20 4.47 8.25 8.44
N GLN A 21 4.80 9.08 7.43
CA GLN A 21 5.67 10.26 7.63
C GLN A 21 5.05 11.59 7.20
N VAL A 22 3.78 11.80 7.48
CA VAL A 22 3.25 13.16 7.57
C VAL A 22 3.72 13.73 8.92
N GLN A 23 4.57 14.75 8.87
CA GLN A 23 4.99 15.50 10.06
C GLN A 23 3.77 15.83 10.91
N ARG A 24 3.92 15.62 12.23
CA ARG A 24 2.98 16.06 13.26
C ARG A 24 2.62 17.54 13.05
N LEU A 25 1.53 17.78 12.36
CA LEU A 25 0.76 18.98 12.52
C LEU A 25 -0.39 18.60 13.46
N ASP A 26 -0.34 19.11 14.68
CA ASP A 26 -1.41 18.94 15.65
C ASP A 26 -2.73 19.24 14.97
N ALA A 27 -3.58 18.23 14.86
CA ALA A 27 -4.93 18.37 14.34
C ALA A 27 -5.75 19.18 15.36
N GLN A 28 -5.68 20.50 15.27
CA GLN A 28 -6.71 21.33 15.87
C GLN A 28 -8.00 21.03 15.12
N ALA A 29 -8.96 20.50 15.85
CA ALA A 29 -10.31 20.23 15.38
C ALA A 29 -10.99 21.57 14.99
N GLY A 30 -10.65 22.08 13.81
CA GLY A 30 -11.37 23.16 13.14
C GLY A 30 -12.57 22.56 12.41
N ALA A 31 -13.69 23.29 12.44
CA ALA A 31 -14.95 22.92 11.84
C ALA A 31 -14.76 22.24 10.47
N THR A 32 -15.21 21.00 10.36
CA THR A 32 -15.10 20.21 9.17
C THR A 32 -16.03 20.75 8.09
N THR A 33 -15.49 21.54 7.18
CA THR A 33 -16.14 21.75 5.89
C THR A 33 -16.35 20.37 5.27
N PRO A 34 -17.55 20.00 4.79
CA PRO A 34 -17.77 18.71 4.18
C PRO A 34 -16.73 18.50 3.07
N ILE A 35 -15.91 17.47 3.19
CA ILE A 35 -15.00 17.09 2.12
C ILE A 35 -15.88 16.79 0.93
N ALA A 36 -15.73 17.55 -0.16
CA ALA A 36 -16.39 17.20 -1.43
C ALA A 36 -16.01 15.76 -1.72
N ALA A 37 -17.01 14.89 -1.84
CA ALA A 37 -16.79 13.46 -1.88
C ALA A 37 -15.81 13.12 -3.01
N TYR A 38 -14.61 12.70 -2.66
CA TYR A 38 -13.71 12.12 -3.62
C TYR A 38 -14.34 10.80 -4.08
N ASN A 39 -14.63 10.72 -5.35
CA ASN A 39 -15.11 9.49 -5.96
C ASN A 39 -13.99 8.97 -6.87
N PRO A 40 -13.28 7.90 -6.50
CA PRO A 40 -12.25 7.31 -7.36
C PRO A 40 -12.82 6.66 -8.63
N GLY A 41 -14.14 6.70 -8.82
CA GLY A 41 -14.82 6.02 -9.90
C GLY A 41 -15.15 4.56 -9.59
N ARG A 42 -15.47 3.80 -10.61
CA ARG A 42 -15.67 2.36 -10.49
C ARG A 42 -14.28 1.69 -10.45
N PRO A 43 -14.04 0.79 -9.48
CA PRO A 43 -12.79 0.01 -9.46
C PRO A 43 -12.59 -0.74 -10.78
N ASP A 44 -11.39 -0.61 -11.34
CA ASP A 44 -10.98 -1.31 -12.57
C ASP A 44 -9.65 -2.05 -12.31
N PRO A 45 -9.67 -3.07 -11.42
CA PRO A 45 -8.47 -3.81 -11.10
C PRO A 45 -8.01 -4.64 -12.31
N LEU A 46 -6.73 -4.55 -12.62
CA LEU A 46 -6.14 -5.41 -13.65
C LEU A 46 -6.24 -6.88 -13.21
N PRO A 47 -6.61 -7.79 -14.13
CA PRO A 47 -6.60 -9.22 -13.85
C PRO A 47 -5.20 -9.68 -13.42
N ALA A 48 -5.13 -10.71 -12.57
CA ALA A 48 -3.85 -11.33 -12.21
C ALA A 48 -3.07 -11.75 -13.46
N ALA A 49 -1.84 -11.24 -13.58
CA ALA A 49 -0.97 -11.50 -14.76
C ALA A 49 0.04 -12.63 -14.52
N ARG A 50 0.03 -13.23 -13.31
CA ARG A 50 1.00 -14.26 -12.93
C ARG A 50 0.65 -15.64 -13.49
N PRO A 51 1.68 -16.46 -13.84
CA PRO A 51 1.51 -17.89 -14.10
C PRO A 51 0.88 -18.62 -12.91
N ASN A 52 0.01 -19.60 -13.18
CA ASN A 52 -0.67 -20.35 -12.12
C ASN A 52 0.31 -21.07 -11.16
N ALA A 53 1.46 -21.49 -11.64
CA ALA A 53 2.50 -22.11 -10.80
C ALA A 53 3.06 -21.12 -9.75
N GLU A 54 3.19 -19.84 -10.12
CA GLU A 54 3.60 -18.78 -9.18
C GLU A 54 2.49 -18.49 -8.19
N MET A 55 1.23 -18.39 -8.65
CA MET A 55 0.07 -18.18 -7.79
C MET A 55 -0.07 -19.27 -6.71
N VAL A 56 0.23 -20.54 -7.05
CA VAL A 56 0.24 -21.65 -6.08
C VAL A 56 1.28 -21.39 -4.98
N ARG A 57 2.49 -21.02 -5.36
CA ARG A 57 3.55 -20.71 -4.39
C ARG A 57 3.17 -19.50 -3.52
N ASP A 58 2.70 -18.42 -4.15
CA ASP A 58 2.34 -17.18 -3.46
C ASP A 58 1.22 -17.41 -2.45
N PHE A 59 0.21 -18.19 -2.80
CA PHE A 59 -0.85 -18.63 -1.89
C PHE A 59 -0.28 -19.34 -0.64
N LEU A 60 0.65 -20.28 -0.87
CA LEU A 60 1.23 -21.05 0.22
C LEU A 60 2.16 -20.22 1.13
N GLU A 61 2.88 -19.25 0.57
CA GLU A 61 3.72 -18.36 1.36
C GLU A 61 2.89 -17.34 2.15
N LEU A 62 1.81 -16.81 1.55
CA LEU A 62 0.90 -15.86 2.21
C LEU A 62 0.03 -16.52 3.29
N GLY A 63 -0.31 -17.81 3.12
CA GLY A 63 -1.29 -18.47 3.98
C GLY A 63 -0.72 -19.36 5.07
N PHE A 64 0.54 -19.77 4.97
CA PHE A 64 1.16 -20.72 5.91
C PHE A 64 2.36 -20.13 6.68
N ALA A 65 2.48 -18.80 6.66
CA ALA A 65 3.40 -18.05 7.50
C ALA A 65 2.75 -16.73 7.94
N MET A 66 3.32 -16.13 8.96
CA MET A 66 3.04 -14.75 9.39
C MET A 66 4.22 -13.86 8.99
N GLU A 67 4.02 -12.55 8.93
CA GLU A 67 5.07 -11.54 8.73
C GLU A 67 6.26 -11.72 9.68
N SER A 68 5.99 -12.13 10.91
CA SER A 68 7.04 -12.45 11.91
C SER A 68 7.93 -13.63 11.52
N GLY A 69 7.58 -14.37 10.45
CA GLY A 69 8.24 -15.62 10.04
C GLY A 69 7.78 -16.86 10.81
N ARG A 70 6.80 -16.72 11.73
CA ARG A 70 6.20 -17.88 12.40
C ARG A 70 5.36 -18.69 11.42
N GLY A 71 5.53 -20.01 11.40
CA GLY A 71 4.73 -20.91 10.57
C GLY A 71 3.30 -21.05 11.06
N ILE A 72 2.37 -21.20 10.12
CA ILE A 72 0.97 -21.57 10.35
C ILE A 72 0.80 -23.00 9.87
N GLU A 73 0.42 -23.91 10.76
CA GLU A 73 0.34 -25.34 10.42
C GLU A 73 -0.95 -25.72 9.71
N ARG A 74 -2.02 -24.96 9.93
CA ARG A 74 -3.36 -25.30 9.47
C ARG A 74 -3.96 -24.12 8.70
N PHE A 75 -4.52 -24.44 7.55
CA PHE A 75 -5.34 -23.51 6.78
C PHE A 75 -6.54 -23.04 7.60
N SER A 76 -6.82 -21.74 7.60
CA SER A 76 -7.96 -21.17 8.32
C SER A 76 -8.72 -20.16 7.46
N ARG A 77 -10.03 -20.12 7.62
CA ARG A 77 -10.96 -19.14 7.06
C ARG A 77 -12.26 -19.11 7.85
N PHE A 78 -13.09 -18.14 7.53
CA PHE A 78 -14.50 -18.16 7.96
C PHE A 78 -15.28 -19.22 7.15
N GLU A 79 -16.21 -19.88 7.77
CA GLU A 79 -17.16 -20.79 7.13
C GLU A 79 -18.56 -20.16 7.14
N GLY A 80 -19.16 -19.97 5.95
CA GLY A 80 -20.47 -19.34 5.78
C GLY A 80 -20.44 -17.80 5.80
N PRO A 81 -21.61 -17.17 5.99
CA PRO A 81 -21.74 -15.72 5.91
C PRO A 81 -20.92 -14.96 6.95
N VAL A 82 -20.23 -13.91 6.52
CA VAL A 82 -19.46 -13.01 7.40
C VAL A 82 -20.20 -11.68 7.53
N ARG A 83 -20.32 -11.18 8.75
CA ARG A 83 -20.89 -9.85 9.01
C ARG A 83 -19.79 -8.91 9.49
N VAL A 84 -19.87 -7.64 9.08
CA VAL A 84 -18.90 -6.62 9.45
C VAL A 84 -19.60 -5.55 10.27
N ALA A 85 -19.23 -5.44 11.52
CA ALA A 85 -19.71 -4.38 12.40
C ALA A 85 -18.72 -3.20 12.40
N VAL A 86 -19.26 -1.99 12.58
CA VAL A 86 -18.46 -0.78 12.78
C VAL A 86 -18.71 -0.27 14.18
N SER A 87 -17.64 0.03 14.91
CA SER A 87 -17.70 0.59 16.25
C SER A 87 -16.72 1.78 16.39
N GLY A 88 -16.85 2.51 17.49
CA GLY A 88 -16.10 3.74 17.69
C GLY A 88 -16.60 4.90 16.82
N ARG A 89 -15.82 5.96 16.70
CA ARG A 89 -16.17 7.17 15.95
C ARG A 89 -15.65 7.09 14.53
N ALA A 90 -16.39 6.44 13.65
CA ALA A 90 -16.02 6.35 12.22
C ALA A 90 -15.96 7.75 11.58
N PRO A 91 -14.89 8.10 10.86
CA PRO A 91 -14.84 9.32 10.03
C PRO A 91 -15.83 9.25 8.86
N GLY A 92 -16.27 10.43 8.36
CA GLY A 92 -17.39 10.53 7.43
C GLY A 92 -17.27 9.77 6.09
N THR A 93 -16.06 9.42 5.65
CA THR A 93 -15.84 8.64 4.42
C THR A 93 -15.72 7.13 4.67
N ALA A 94 -15.40 6.72 5.89
CA ALA A 94 -15.02 5.35 6.23
C ALA A 94 -16.10 4.32 5.92
N GLU A 95 -17.37 4.64 6.19
CA GLU A 95 -18.48 3.70 5.94
C GLU A 95 -18.72 3.48 4.45
N ALA A 96 -18.62 4.55 3.63
CA ALA A 96 -18.75 4.44 2.19
C ALA A 96 -17.59 3.65 1.56
N ASP A 97 -16.38 3.83 2.07
CA ASP A 97 -15.20 3.08 1.64
C ASP A 97 -15.32 1.60 2.01
N LEU A 98 -15.79 1.32 3.22
CA LEU A 98 -16.09 -0.06 3.67
C LEU A 98 -17.17 -0.70 2.78
N ASP A 99 -18.28 -0.02 2.52
CA ASP A 99 -19.36 -0.56 1.69
C ASP A 99 -18.87 -0.90 0.27
N ARG A 100 -18.00 -0.06 -0.32
CA ARG A 100 -17.36 -0.34 -1.61
C ARG A 100 -16.46 -1.57 -1.55
N LEU A 101 -15.62 -1.69 -0.52
CA LEU A 101 -14.78 -2.86 -0.31
C LEU A 101 -15.59 -4.14 -0.17
N LEU A 102 -16.63 -4.14 0.66
CA LEU A 102 -17.49 -5.31 0.86
C LEU A 102 -18.23 -5.70 -0.43
N ALA A 103 -18.64 -4.72 -1.25
CA ALA A 103 -19.23 -4.98 -2.55
C ALA A 103 -18.23 -5.65 -3.51
N ARG A 104 -16.96 -5.21 -3.52
CA ARG A 104 -15.87 -5.83 -4.29
C ARG A 104 -15.62 -7.27 -3.85
N LEU A 105 -15.51 -7.52 -2.55
CA LEU A 105 -15.29 -8.87 -2.00
C LEU A 105 -16.41 -9.83 -2.41
N ARG A 106 -17.68 -9.38 -2.41
CA ARG A 106 -18.80 -10.19 -2.91
C ARG A 106 -18.70 -10.46 -4.41
N ASN A 107 -18.48 -9.42 -5.19
CA ASN A 107 -18.57 -9.52 -6.66
C ASN A 107 -17.33 -10.13 -7.29
N GLU A 108 -16.13 -9.84 -6.77
CA GLU A 108 -14.86 -10.24 -7.36
C GLU A 108 -14.30 -11.51 -6.73
N ALA A 109 -14.43 -11.67 -5.40
CA ALA A 109 -13.93 -12.86 -4.68
C ALA A 109 -15.03 -13.89 -4.36
N GLY A 110 -16.31 -13.54 -4.50
CA GLY A 110 -17.42 -14.46 -4.25
C GLY A 110 -17.67 -14.77 -2.76
N ILE A 111 -17.22 -13.88 -1.86
CA ILE A 111 -17.36 -14.06 -0.41
C ILE A 111 -18.71 -13.51 0.06
N ASP A 112 -19.51 -14.30 0.77
CA ASP A 112 -20.73 -13.79 1.42
C ASP A 112 -20.36 -12.93 2.63
N ILE A 113 -20.14 -11.65 2.35
CA ILE A 113 -19.76 -10.65 3.35
C ILE A 113 -20.66 -9.41 3.23
N ALA A 114 -21.17 -8.90 4.35
CA ALA A 114 -22.02 -7.71 4.39
C ALA A 114 -21.88 -6.98 5.73
N ARG A 115 -22.23 -5.69 5.73
CA ARG A 115 -22.33 -4.94 6.99
C ARG A 115 -23.41 -5.50 7.87
N LEU A 116 -23.14 -5.51 9.17
CA LEU A 116 -24.17 -5.72 10.18
C LEU A 116 -25.06 -4.45 10.23
N PRO A 117 -26.39 -4.57 10.28
CA PRO A 117 -27.24 -3.40 10.43
C PRO A 117 -26.87 -2.58 11.68
N ALA A 118 -26.91 -1.25 11.55
CA ALA A 118 -26.49 -0.33 12.63
C ALA A 118 -27.23 -0.52 13.95
N ALA A 119 -28.46 -1.05 13.91
CA ALA A 119 -29.25 -1.38 15.11
C ALA A 119 -28.84 -2.71 15.78
N ALA A 120 -28.04 -3.53 15.12
CA ALA A 120 -27.61 -4.81 15.66
C ALA A 120 -26.36 -4.63 16.52
N GLN A 121 -26.37 -5.29 17.69
CA GLN A 121 -25.22 -5.24 18.59
C GLN A 121 -24.18 -6.30 18.19
N PRO A 122 -22.89 -5.95 18.02
CA PRO A 122 -21.85 -6.90 17.68
C PRO A 122 -21.76 -8.08 18.66
N ASP A 123 -21.87 -7.80 19.94
CA ASP A 123 -21.74 -8.81 21.01
C ASP A 123 -22.86 -9.86 21.01
N SER A 124 -24.04 -9.52 20.52
CA SER A 124 -25.18 -10.43 20.41
C SER A 124 -25.18 -11.25 19.11
N HIS A 125 -24.27 -10.99 18.17
CA HIS A 125 -24.22 -11.70 16.90
C HIS A 125 -23.58 -13.08 17.06
N ALA A 126 -24.38 -14.13 16.87
CA ALA A 126 -23.94 -15.52 17.04
C ALA A 126 -23.14 -16.08 15.84
N GLY A 127 -23.13 -15.39 14.69
CA GLY A 127 -22.43 -15.79 13.46
C GLY A 127 -21.00 -15.27 13.37
N ASN A 128 -20.40 -15.46 12.19
CA ASN A 128 -19.07 -14.94 11.89
C ASN A 128 -19.06 -13.40 11.85
N LEU A 129 -18.11 -12.79 12.53
CA LEU A 129 -18.05 -11.35 12.73
C LEU A 129 -16.63 -10.82 12.54
N ILE A 130 -16.51 -9.75 11.75
CA ILE A 130 -15.36 -8.86 11.75
C ILE A 130 -15.82 -7.53 12.34
N THR A 131 -15.22 -7.07 13.42
CA THR A 131 -15.48 -5.74 13.98
C THR A 131 -14.40 -4.78 13.48
N VAL A 132 -14.79 -3.68 12.85
CA VAL A 132 -13.91 -2.56 12.53
C VAL A 132 -14.12 -1.48 13.59
N GLU A 133 -13.12 -1.27 14.43
CA GLU A 133 -13.19 -0.30 15.52
C GLU A 133 -12.28 0.89 15.24
N PHE A 134 -12.87 2.09 15.22
CA PHE A 134 -12.18 3.36 15.03
C PHE A 134 -11.75 3.96 16.36
N LEU A 135 -10.44 4.14 16.54
CA LEU A 135 -9.81 4.59 17.78
C LEU A 135 -8.89 5.78 17.54
N PRO A 136 -8.65 6.65 18.53
CA PRO A 136 -7.57 7.63 18.44
C PRO A 136 -6.21 6.93 18.24
N ARG A 137 -5.40 7.38 17.27
CA ARG A 137 -4.05 6.84 17.00
C ARG A 137 -3.21 6.73 18.28
N ARG A 138 -3.27 7.75 19.14
CA ARG A 138 -2.56 7.75 20.42
C ARG A 138 -2.93 6.58 21.32
N GLN A 139 -4.19 6.18 21.34
CA GLN A 139 -4.67 5.04 22.13
C GLN A 139 -4.09 3.73 21.57
N MET A 140 -4.10 3.55 20.25
CA MET A 140 -3.51 2.38 19.61
C MET A 140 -2.00 2.29 19.86
N GLN A 141 -1.27 3.36 19.62
CA GLN A 141 0.19 3.43 19.76
C GLN A 141 0.67 3.26 21.21
N ALA A 142 -0.16 3.53 22.21
CA ALA A 142 0.17 3.25 23.60
C ALA A 142 0.30 1.74 23.90
N VAL A 143 -0.32 0.88 23.08
CA VAL A 143 -0.32 -0.58 23.24
C VAL A 143 0.48 -1.27 22.14
N VAL A 144 0.36 -0.78 20.89
CA VAL A 144 1.06 -1.30 19.70
C VAL A 144 1.75 -0.12 18.99
N PRO A 145 2.96 0.29 19.43
CA PRO A 145 3.59 1.54 19.00
C PRO A 145 3.87 1.67 17.51
N SER A 146 4.18 0.55 16.84
CA SER A 146 4.60 0.52 15.43
C SER A 146 3.44 0.34 14.43
N ALA A 147 2.24 -0.09 14.90
CA ALA A 147 1.14 -0.39 14.00
C ALA A 147 0.45 0.89 13.51
N ALA A 148 0.23 0.97 12.19
CA ALA A 148 -0.66 1.96 11.57
C ALA A 148 -2.12 1.55 11.77
N CYS A 149 -2.44 0.32 11.49
CA CYS A 149 -3.65 -0.44 11.78
C CYS A 149 -3.26 -1.90 11.99
N PHE A 150 -4.16 -2.74 12.46
CA PHE A 150 -3.89 -4.17 12.62
C PHE A 150 -5.15 -4.98 12.88
N VAL A 151 -5.09 -6.29 12.59
CA VAL A 151 -6.19 -7.24 12.81
C VAL A 151 -5.80 -8.31 13.82
N VAL A 152 -6.76 -8.68 14.69
CA VAL A 152 -6.57 -9.65 15.77
C VAL A 152 -7.70 -10.68 15.75
N PRO A 153 -7.39 -12.00 15.88
CA PRO A 153 -8.42 -13.03 15.93
C PRO A 153 -9.06 -13.11 17.31
N ASN A 154 -10.28 -13.66 17.35
CA ASN A 154 -11.01 -14.10 18.54
C ASN A 154 -11.29 -13.00 19.58
N VAL A 155 -11.25 -11.74 19.19
CA VAL A 155 -11.66 -10.59 20.03
C VAL A 155 -12.72 -9.78 19.29
N THR A 156 -13.52 -9.01 20.05
CA THR A 156 -14.64 -8.22 19.52
C THR A 156 -14.39 -6.73 19.52
N ASP A 157 -13.57 -6.21 20.43
CA ASP A 157 -13.30 -4.79 20.60
C ASP A 157 -11.92 -4.53 21.22
N TRP A 158 -11.59 -3.24 21.38
CA TRP A 158 -10.32 -2.81 21.95
C TRP A 158 -10.12 -3.26 23.40
N SER A 159 -11.16 -3.28 24.21
CA SER A 159 -11.05 -3.67 25.61
C SER A 159 -10.76 -5.16 25.75
N ASP A 160 -11.43 -5.96 24.94
CA ASP A 160 -11.21 -7.40 24.83
C ASP A 160 -9.79 -7.71 24.32
N PHE A 161 -9.31 -6.99 23.29
CA PHE A 161 -7.93 -7.10 22.84
C PHE A 161 -6.92 -6.77 23.94
N VAL A 162 -7.08 -5.65 24.64
CA VAL A 162 -6.14 -5.24 25.70
C VAL A 162 -6.13 -6.26 26.85
N ALA A 163 -7.28 -6.80 27.22
CA ALA A 163 -7.38 -7.85 28.24
C ALA A 163 -6.66 -9.13 27.82
N ASN A 164 -6.72 -9.48 26.53
CA ASN A 164 -6.20 -10.74 25.99
C ASN A 164 -4.85 -10.62 25.26
N ARG A 165 -4.21 -9.45 25.21
CA ARG A 165 -3.00 -9.19 24.37
C ARG A 165 -1.80 -10.10 24.62
N ARG A 166 -1.79 -10.83 25.70
CA ARG A 166 -0.77 -11.84 26.05
C ARG A 166 -1.32 -13.25 26.07
N SER A 167 -2.58 -13.43 25.70
CA SER A 167 -3.26 -14.72 25.71
C SER A 167 -2.99 -15.48 24.43
N PRO A 168 -2.91 -16.82 24.47
CA PRO A 168 -2.94 -17.65 23.26
C PRO A 168 -4.23 -17.50 22.43
N LEU A 169 -5.26 -16.87 22.96
CA LEU A 169 -6.52 -16.61 22.24
C LEU A 169 -6.31 -15.79 20.98
N ILE A 170 -5.43 -14.79 21.03
CA ILE A 170 -5.14 -13.90 19.91
C ILE A 170 -4.01 -14.36 18.99
N ASP A 171 -3.56 -15.60 19.13
CA ASP A 171 -2.50 -16.17 18.32
C ASP A 171 -3.07 -16.79 17.03
N TRP A 172 -2.85 -16.12 15.89
CA TRP A 172 -3.28 -16.58 14.57
C TRP A 172 -2.79 -18.00 14.23
N THR A 173 -1.63 -18.43 14.73
CA THR A 173 -1.09 -19.77 14.45
C THR A 173 -1.92 -20.88 15.07
N ARG A 174 -2.81 -20.55 16.00
CA ARG A 174 -3.72 -21.49 16.67
C ARG A 174 -5.13 -21.50 16.09
N VAL A 175 -5.43 -20.57 15.19
CA VAL A 175 -6.77 -20.46 14.59
C VAL A 175 -6.93 -21.48 13.49
N VAL A 176 -7.90 -22.38 13.66
CA VAL A 176 -8.28 -23.36 12.63
C VAL A 176 -9.51 -22.90 11.86
N THR A 177 -10.55 -22.47 12.55
CA THR A 177 -11.73 -21.86 11.93
C THR A 177 -11.86 -20.44 12.44
N ARG A 178 -11.97 -19.48 11.54
CA ARG A 178 -12.19 -18.07 11.89
C ARG A 178 -13.67 -17.88 12.20
N THR A 179 -13.97 -17.30 13.34
CA THR A 179 -15.34 -16.93 13.72
C THR A 179 -15.45 -15.47 14.10
N ARG A 180 -14.37 -14.90 14.66
CA ARG A 180 -14.30 -13.50 15.06
C ARG A 180 -12.92 -12.92 14.72
N ALA A 181 -12.91 -11.65 14.30
CA ALA A 181 -11.70 -10.84 14.20
C ALA A 181 -12.06 -9.38 14.49
N ALA A 182 -11.14 -8.65 15.11
CA ALA A 182 -11.26 -7.20 15.25
C ALA A 182 -10.15 -6.50 14.46
N VAL A 183 -10.55 -5.51 13.68
CA VAL A 183 -9.69 -4.61 12.91
C VAL A 183 -9.66 -3.27 13.61
N PHE A 184 -8.48 -2.79 13.99
CA PHE A 184 -8.30 -1.53 14.69
C PHE A 184 -7.71 -0.49 13.74
N VAL A 185 -8.45 0.62 13.55
CA VAL A 185 -8.12 1.68 12.59
C VAL A 185 -8.04 3.03 13.31
N PRO A 186 -7.00 3.86 13.08
CA PRO A 186 -6.95 5.20 13.66
C PRO A 186 -8.02 6.10 13.04
N ALA A 187 -8.86 6.71 13.90
CA ALA A 187 -9.92 7.62 13.49
C ALA A 187 -9.42 9.02 13.08
N ASP A 188 -8.20 9.36 13.49
CA ASP A 188 -7.56 10.69 13.36
C ASP A 188 -6.43 10.69 12.32
N THR A 189 -6.66 9.97 11.22
CA THR A 189 -5.75 9.94 10.06
C THR A 189 -6.47 10.39 8.78
N THR A 190 -5.80 10.31 7.62
CA THR A 190 -6.39 10.74 6.36
C THR A 190 -7.47 9.76 5.89
N PRO A 191 -8.49 10.22 5.12
CA PRO A 191 -9.48 9.31 4.54
C PRO A 191 -8.85 8.18 3.73
N GLN A 192 -7.79 8.46 2.97
CA GLN A 192 -7.07 7.45 2.21
C GLN A 192 -6.42 6.40 3.11
N GLU A 193 -5.70 6.80 4.16
CA GLU A 193 -5.09 5.83 5.10
C GLU A 193 -6.14 4.94 5.77
N ILE A 194 -7.32 5.49 6.10
CA ILE A 194 -8.43 4.70 6.65
C ILE A 194 -8.88 3.64 5.64
N ARG A 195 -9.10 4.03 4.38
CA ARG A 195 -9.48 3.10 3.31
C ARG A 195 -8.40 2.03 3.11
N ASP A 196 -7.14 2.42 3.07
CA ASP A 196 -6.00 1.53 2.86
C ASP A 196 -5.94 0.48 3.98
N CYS A 197 -6.07 0.90 5.24
CA CYS A 197 -6.23 0.01 6.40
C CYS A 197 -7.43 -0.95 6.26
N LEU A 198 -8.58 -0.48 5.78
CA LEU A 198 -9.74 -1.35 5.58
C LEU A 198 -9.47 -2.45 4.55
N HIS A 199 -8.78 -2.12 3.46
CA HIS A 199 -8.45 -3.10 2.41
C HIS A 199 -7.47 -4.16 2.91
N GLU A 200 -6.42 -3.75 3.59
CA GLU A 200 -5.37 -4.62 4.10
C GLU A 200 -5.90 -5.52 5.21
N GLU A 201 -6.43 -4.91 6.28
CA GLU A 201 -6.78 -5.65 7.50
C GLU A 201 -8.02 -6.55 7.32
N ILE A 202 -9.01 -6.13 6.51
CA ILE A 202 -10.14 -7.02 6.17
C ILE A 202 -9.66 -8.15 5.26
N GLY A 203 -8.74 -7.87 4.33
CA GLY A 203 -8.09 -8.90 3.51
C GLY A 203 -7.38 -9.93 4.38
N GLN A 204 -6.57 -9.49 5.34
CA GLN A 204 -5.87 -10.36 6.30
C GLN A 204 -6.86 -11.10 7.22
N ALA A 205 -7.92 -10.41 7.70
CA ALA A 205 -8.98 -11.08 8.46
C ALA A 205 -9.61 -12.26 7.70
N LEU A 206 -9.74 -12.13 6.38
CA LEU A 206 -10.35 -13.14 5.52
C LEU A 206 -9.40 -14.28 5.15
N GLY A 207 -8.09 -14.04 5.05
CA GLY A 207 -7.20 -15.07 4.51
C GLY A 207 -5.72 -14.92 4.87
N PRO A 208 -4.93 -14.29 4.02
CA PRO A 208 -3.47 -14.21 4.14
C PRO A 208 -3.04 -13.46 5.40
N LEU A 209 -1.95 -13.92 6.03
CA LEU A 209 -1.41 -13.37 7.27
C LEU A 209 0.10 -13.08 7.17
N ASN A 210 0.62 -13.11 5.95
CA ASN A 210 2.01 -12.79 5.65
C ASN A 210 2.06 -11.70 4.60
N ASP A 211 3.12 -10.92 4.60
CA ASP A 211 3.44 -9.94 3.60
C ASP A 211 4.73 -10.29 2.87
N LEU A 212 4.71 -10.10 1.56
CA LEU A 212 5.80 -10.50 0.70
C LEU A 212 6.23 -9.33 -0.21
N PHE A 213 7.25 -8.57 0.16
CA PHE A 213 7.80 -7.43 -0.60
C PHE A 213 8.07 -7.71 -2.10
N ARG A 214 8.07 -8.99 -2.52
CA ARG A 214 8.23 -9.37 -3.92
C ARG A 214 6.94 -9.28 -4.74
N LEU A 215 5.77 -9.17 -4.09
CA LEU A 215 4.45 -9.15 -4.73
C LEU A 215 4.04 -7.73 -5.07
N SER A 216 4.62 -7.15 -6.11
CA SER A 216 4.32 -5.78 -6.56
C SER A 216 2.87 -5.57 -7.02
N ASP A 217 2.08 -6.64 -7.18
CA ASP A 217 0.67 -6.64 -7.57
C ASP A 217 -0.29 -7.00 -6.42
N SER A 218 0.14 -6.87 -5.17
CA SER A 218 -0.64 -7.23 -3.98
C SER A 218 -0.60 -6.15 -2.92
N VAL A 219 -1.65 -6.02 -2.11
CA VAL A 219 -1.60 -5.23 -0.86
C VAL A 219 -0.81 -5.97 0.23
N PHE A 220 -0.69 -7.30 0.13
CA PHE A 220 0.04 -8.15 1.07
C PHE A 220 1.53 -8.16 0.74
N ASN A 221 2.16 -6.98 0.73
CA ASN A 221 3.58 -6.81 0.43
C ASN A 221 4.32 -5.82 1.34
N ASP A 222 3.63 -5.11 2.24
CA ASP A 222 4.16 -4.17 3.24
C ASP A 222 5.02 -3.01 2.65
N ASP A 223 4.93 -2.75 1.34
CA ASP A 223 5.65 -1.64 0.71
C ASP A 223 4.79 -0.38 0.49
N ASN A 224 3.48 -0.47 0.71
CA ASN A 224 2.49 0.61 0.64
C ASN A 224 2.35 1.29 -0.73
N PHE A 225 2.71 0.64 -1.83
CA PHE A 225 2.45 1.14 -3.18
C PHE A 225 1.08 0.70 -3.69
N GLN A 226 0.73 -0.57 -3.48
CA GLN A 226 -0.65 -1.06 -3.69
C GLN A 226 -1.43 -0.84 -2.39
N THR A 227 -2.43 0.00 -2.43
CA THR A 227 -3.19 0.40 -1.23
C THR A 227 -4.64 -0.09 -1.25
N THR A 228 -5.06 -0.73 -2.34
CA THR A 228 -6.38 -1.35 -2.46
C THR A 228 -6.23 -2.77 -3.00
N LEU A 229 -7.08 -3.71 -2.53
CA LEU A 229 -7.07 -5.08 -3.01
C LEU A 229 -7.09 -5.14 -4.54
N THR A 230 -6.08 -5.78 -5.11
CA THR A 230 -5.87 -5.87 -6.55
C THR A 230 -6.64 -7.03 -7.17
N GLY A 231 -6.54 -7.20 -8.49
CA GLY A 231 -7.08 -8.40 -9.14
C GLY A 231 -6.36 -9.69 -8.75
N PHE A 232 -5.07 -9.60 -8.38
CA PHE A 232 -4.32 -10.72 -7.78
C PHE A 232 -4.92 -11.09 -6.42
N ASP A 233 -5.13 -10.11 -5.53
CA ASP A 233 -5.67 -10.33 -4.19
C ASP A 233 -7.09 -10.90 -4.24
N MET A 234 -7.94 -10.37 -5.13
CA MET A 234 -9.30 -10.87 -5.31
C MET A 234 -9.34 -12.31 -5.85
N LEU A 235 -8.42 -12.66 -6.76
CA LEU A 235 -8.30 -14.03 -7.23
C LEU A 235 -7.76 -14.95 -6.12
N LEU A 236 -6.78 -14.50 -5.34
CA LEU A 236 -6.26 -15.22 -4.17
C LEU A 236 -7.39 -15.52 -3.19
N LEU A 237 -8.18 -14.52 -2.81
CA LEU A 237 -9.33 -14.67 -1.90
C LEU A 237 -10.42 -15.56 -2.51
N ARG A 238 -10.69 -15.48 -3.82
CA ARG A 238 -11.64 -16.38 -4.50
C ARG A 238 -11.20 -17.83 -4.40
N VAL A 239 -9.89 -18.11 -4.57
CA VAL A 239 -9.33 -19.45 -4.38
C VAL A 239 -9.40 -19.86 -2.92
N TRP A 240 -9.13 -18.93 -1.99
CA TRP A 240 -9.18 -19.17 -0.54
C TRP A 240 -10.56 -19.67 -0.08
N TYR A 241 -11.62 -19.09 -0.64
CA TYR A 241 -13.01 -19.44 -0.32
C TYR A 241 -13.61 -20.51 -1.27
N SER A 242 -12.80 -21.16 -2.10
CA SER A 242 -13.26 -22.29 -2.90
C SER A 242 -13.67 -23.48 -2.01
N PRO A 243 -14.77 -24.18 -2.34
CA PRO A 243 -15.31 -25.25 -1.50
C PRO A 243 -14.36 -26.44 -1.29
N GLU A 244 -13.35 -26.59 -2.18
CA GLU A 244 -12.34 -27.63 -2.10
C GLU A 244 -11.29 -27.40 -1.00
N LEU A 245 -11.17 -26.16 -0.49
CA LEU A 245 -10.30 -25.84 0.63
C LEU A 245 -11.15 -25.73 1.90
N GLN A 246 -10.71 -26.38 2.98
CA GLN A 246 -11.44 -26.41 4.24
C GLN A 246 -10.51 -26.09 5.41
N PRO A 247 -11.02 -25.43 6.48
CA PRO A 247 -10.29 -25.23 7.72
C PRO A 247 -9.67 -26.52 8.25
N GLY A 248 -8.46 -26.42 8.80
CA GLY A 248 -7.73 -27.56 9.35
C GLY A 248 -6.88 -28.34 8.33
N MET A 249 -6.99 -28.06 7.04
CA MET A 249 -6.09 -28.67 6.03
C MET A 249 -4.63 -28.29 6.30
N THR A 250 -3.75 -29.27 6.10
CA THR A 250 -2.30 -29.03 6.09
C THR A 250 -1.86 -28.27 4.84
N ARG A 251 -0.66 -27.70 4.87
CA ARG A 251 -0.04 -27.04 3.72
C ARG A 251 -0.02 -27.96 2.48
N ASP A 252 0.35 -29.23 2.64
CA ASP A 252 0.43 -30.20 1.53
C ASP A 252 -0.95 -30.55 0.99
N GLN A 253 -1.96 -30.68 1.85
CA GLN A 253 -3.34 -30.92 1.41
C GLN A 253 -3.91 -29.76 0.61
N VAL A 254 -3.59 -28.51 0.98
CA VAL A 254 -3.93 -27.31 0.22
C VAL A 254 -3.14 -27.28 -1.08
N ALA A 255 -1.82 -27.44 -1.02
CA ALA A 255 -0.93 -27.44 -2.20
C ALA A 255 -1.38 -28.40 -3.31
N ALA A 256 -1.85 -29.58 -2.94
CA ALA A 256 -2.35 -30.58 -3.89
C ALA A 256 -3.61 -30.13 -4.66
N ARG A 257 -4.41 -29.17 -4.12
CA ARG A 257 -5.66 -28.68 -4.73
C ARG A 257 -5.46 -27.41 -5.57
N LEU A 258 -4.50 -26.58 -5.19
CA LEU A 258 -4.29 -25.27 -5.80
C LEU A 258 -4.09 -25.28 -7.31
N PRO A 259 -3.32 -26.21 -7.93
CA PRO A 259 -3.14 -26.21 -9.39
C PRO A 259 -4.47 -26.34 -10.15
N THR A 260 -5.35 -27.24 -9.71
CA THR A 260 -6.67 -27.43 -10.32
C THR A 260 -7.56 -26.19 -10.12
N LEU A 261 -7.53 -25.59 -8.92
CA LEU A 261 -8.30 -24.38 -8.61
C LEU A 261 -7.85 -23.20 -9.46
N TYR A 262 -6.54 -22.92 -9.52
CA TYR A 262 -6.03 -21.84 -10.34
C TYR A 262 -6.26 -22.09 -11.84
N ASN A 263 -6.11 -23.31 -12.32
CA ASN A 263 -6.43 -23.64 -13.71
C ASN A 263 -7.90 -23.42 -14.07
N ARG A 264 -8.81 -23.59 -13.12
CA ARG A 264 -10.22 -23.28 -13.31
C ARG A 264 -10.51 -21.78 -13.24
N LEU A 265 -9.96 -21.10 -12.24
CA LEU A 265 -10.32 -19.70 -11.91
C LEU A 265 -9.46 -18.66 -12.62
N ASN A 266 -8.24 -19.03 -13.07
CA ASN A 266 -7.32 -18.20 -13.85
C ASN A 266 -6.89 -18.89 -15.15
N PRO A 267 -7.76 -19.01 -16.16
CA PRO A 267 -7.39 -19.64 -17.44
C PRO A 267 -6.21 -18.96 -18.15
N ARG A 268 -6.02 -17.65 -17.92
CA ARG A 268 -4.93 -16.87 -18.53
C ARG A 268 -3.55 -17.25 -18.01
N GLY A 269 -3.45 -17.74 -16.78
CA GLY A 269 -2.19 -18.18 -16.16
C GLY A 269 -1.78 -19.60 -16.51
N ARG A 270 -2.55 -20.31 -17.35
CA ARG A 270 -2.24 -21.71 -17.76
C ARG A 270 -1.05 -21.76 -18.72
N GLY A 271 -0.25 -22.79 -18.58
CA GLY A 271 0.78 -23.15 -19.57
C GLY A 271 1.97 -22.20 -19.66
N HIS A 272 1.99 -21.14 -18.87
CA HIS A 272 3.17 -20.29 -18.76
C HIS A 272 4.14 -20.95 -17.75
N ALA A 273 5.35 -21.25 -18.22
CA ALA A 273 6.44 -21.63 -17.32
C ALA A 273 6.79 -20.39 -16.50
N GLY A 274 6.27 -20.32 -15.27
CA GLY A 274 6.66 -19.26 -14.33
C GLY A 274 8.15 -19.39 -14.02
N GLN A 275 8.83 -18.29 -13.93
CA GLN A 275 10.10 -18.27 -13.24
C GLN A 275 9.79 -18.55 -11.76
N THR A 276 10.31 -19.67 -11.23
CA THR A 276 10.23 -19.90 -9.79
C THR A 276 11.30 -19.04 -9.14
N PRO A 277 10.99 -17.84 -8.63
CA PRO A 277 11.96 -17.10 -7.87
C PRO A 277 12.37 -17.94 -6.67
N GLY A 278 13.67 -18.08 -6.42
CA GLY A 278 14.16 -18.76 -5.23
C GLY A 278 13.55 -18.17 -3.95
N ILE A 279 13.59 -18.93 -2.87
CA ILE A 279 13.12 -18.48 -1.55
C ILE A 279 13.74 -17.12 -1.22
N THR A 280 12.92 -16.17 -0.79
CA THR A 280 13.39 -14.87 -0.35
C THR A 280 14.02 -14.99 1.05
N PRO A 281 15.34 -14.75 1.21
CA PRO A 281 15.98 -14.87 2.51
C PRO A 281 15.44 -13.85 3.52
N ARG A 282 15.22 -14.25 4.75
CA ARG A 282 14.77 -13.34 5.82
C ARG A 282 15.72 -12.14 6.02
N ALA A 283 17.03 -12.34 5.78
CA ALA A 283 18.01 -11.27 5.85
C ALA A 283 17.73 -10.12 4.87
N TRP A 284 17.18 -10.40 3.68
CA TRP A 284 16.78 -9.37 2.72
C TRP A 284 15.51 -8.66 3.18
N GLN A 285 14.49 -9.39 3.65
CA GLN A 285 13.27 -8.80 4.21
C GLN A 285 13.61 -7.83 5.36
N GLN A 286 14.44 -8.26 6.31
CA GLN A 286 14.90 -7.41 7.42
C GLN A 286 15.66 -6.16 6.93
N ALA A 287 16.42 -6.26 5.86
CA ALA A 287 17.12 -5.13 5.28
C ALA A 287 16.15 -4.13 4.62
N ILE A 288 15.09 -4.61 3.96
CA ILE A 288 13.99 -3.77 3.43
C ILE A 288 13.22 -3.11 4.58
N GLU A 289 12.78 -3.87 5.59
CA GLU A 289 12.12 -3.35 6.79
C GLU A 289 12.96 -2.23 7.44
N GLN A 290 14.25 -2.44 7.57
CA GLN A 290 15.18 -1.42 8.10
C GLN A 290 15.24 -0.17 7.22
N ALA A 291 15.24 -0.32 5.89
CA ALA A 291 15.28 0.81 4.95
C ALA A 291 13.98 1.61 4.95
N LEU A 292 12.84 0.95 5.14
CA LEU A 292 11.51 1.56 5.20
C LEU A 292 11.16 2.13 6.58
N SER A 293 11.80 1.65 7.66
CA SER A 293 11.49 2.06 9.05
C SER A 293 11.56 3.56 9.26
N SER A 294 10.59 4.10 10.00
CA SER A 294 10.58 5.50 10.46
C SER A 294 11.55 5.77 11.62
N ASP A 295 11.88 4.74 12.41
CA ASP A 295 12.52 4.88 13.72
C ASP A 295 14.06 4.92 13.70
N GLY A 296 14.68 4.68 12.53
CA GLY A 296 16.10 4.39 12.45
C GLY A 296 17.03 5.56 12.09
N GLY A 297 16.50 6.74 11.79
CA GLY A 297 17.29 7.84 11.23
C GLY A 297 17.87 7.52 9.83
N ALA A 298 18.37 8.54 9.12
CA ALA A 298 18.82 8.41 7.74
C ALA A 298 19.97 7.40 7.55
N THR A 299 20.92 7.36 8.47
CA THR A 299 22.09 6.46 8.38
C THR A 299 21.68 4.99 8.47
N ARG A 300 20.84 4.64 9.44
CA ARG A 300 20.36 3.26 9.62
C ARG A 300 19.51 2.80 8.43
N ARG A 301 18.62 3.64 7.95
CA ARG A 301 17.79 3.36 6.77
C ARG A 301 18.65 3.11 5.53
N ARG A 302 19.65 3.97 5.28
CA ARG A 302 20.62 3.79 4.19
C ARG A 302 21.38 2.47 4.30
N ALA A 303 21.85 2.11 5.50
CA ALA A 303 22.54 0.84 5.72
C ALA A 303 21.63 -0.36 5.35
N GLY A 304 20.34 -0.28 5.68
CA GLY A 304 19.33 -1.26 5.26
C GLY A 304 19.23 -1.37 3.73
N ALA A 305 19.08 -0.23 3.04
CA ALA A 305 18.97 -0.21 1.57
C ALA A 305 20.22 -0.76 0.87
N VAL A 306 21.42 -0.37 1.32
CA VAL A 306 22.68 -0.88 0.78
C VAL A 306 22.81 -2.38 1.00
N ARG A 307 22.42 -2.87 2.18
CA ARG A 307 22.42 -4.30 2.48
C ARG A 307 21.43 -5.07 1.62
N ALA A 308 20.21 -4.55 1.45
CA ALA A 308 19.19 -5.16 0.59
C ALA A 308 19.68 -5.28 -0.86
N LEU A 309 20.27 -4.20 -1.41
CA LEU A 309 20.83 -4.20 -2.76
C LEU A 309 21.99 -5.18 -2.92
N SER A 310 22.91 -5.24 -1.94
CA SER A 310 24.02 -6.20 -1.93
C SER A 310 23.50 -7.64 -1.96
N LEU A 311 22.50 -7.95 -1.12
CA LEU A 311 21.88 -9.28 -1.09
C LEU A 311 21.18 -9.61 -2.41
N ALA A 312 20.41 -8.67 -2.98
CA ALA A 312 19.73 -8.88 -4.25
C ALA A 312 20.70 -9.18 -5.40
N ARG A 313 21.80 -8.45 -5.48
CA ARG A 313 22.87 -8.68 -6.47
C ARG A 313 23.59 -10.01 -6.26
N THR A 314 23.89 -10.38 -5.00
CA THR A 314 24.53 -11.67 -4.67
C THR A 314 23.66 -12.85 -5.03
N GLN A 315 22.34 -12.71 -4.87
CA GLN A 315 21.37 -13.75 -5.26
C GLN A 315 21.12 -13.82 -6.78
N GLY A 316 21.66 -12.86 -7.55
CA GLY A 316 21.44 -12.78 -8.99
C GLY A 316 19.99 -12.52 -9.37
N TRP A 317 19.24 -11.79 -8.55
CA TRP A 317 17.84 -11.48 -8.87
C TRP A 317 17.72 -10.46 -10.00
N HIS A 318 16.69 -10.64 -10.82
CA HIS A 318 16.31 -9.74 -11.91
C HIS A 318 14.80 -9.48 -11.89
N ASP A 319 14.20 -9.46 -10.72
CA ASP A 319 12.77 -9.29 -10.48
C ASP A 319 12.46 -8.08 -9.56
N SER A 320 11.24 -7.98 -9.07
CA SER A 320 10.77 -6.92 -8.16
C SER A 320 11.64 -6.75 -6.92
N ARG A 321 12.35 -7.79 -6.45
CA ARG A 321 13.24 -7.70 -5.28
C ARG A 321 14.48 -6.86 -5.58
N LEU A 322 15.09 -7.04 -6.75
CA LEU A 322 16.19 -6.18 -7.20
C LEU A 322 15.68 -4.75 -7.44
N ALA A 323 14.51 -4.62 -8.10
CA ALA A 323 13.91 -3.32 -8.38
C ALA A 323 13.66 -2.51 -7.11
N LEU A 324 13.04 -3.14 -6.07
CA LEU A 324 12.80 -2.49 -4.77
C LEU A 324 14.11 -2.10 -4.08
N SER A 325 15.11 -2.98 -4.12
CA SER A 325 16.42 -2.71 -3.53
C SER A 325 17.13 -1.53 -4.20
N LEU A 326 17.11 -1.45 -5.53
CA LEU A 326 17.67 -0.33 -6.31
C LEU A 326 16.91 0.98 -5.99
N MET A 327 15.58 0.96 -5.99
CA MET A 327 14.76 2.12 -5.68
C MET A 327 15.05 2.67 -4.28
N LEU A 328 15.13 1.80 -3.26
CA LEU A 328 15.42 2.22 -1.89
C LEU A 328 16.86 2.73 -1.75
N SER A 329 17.84 2.09 -2.40
CA SER A 329 19.22 2.56 -2.47
C SER A 329 19.31 3.96 -3.03
N ALA A 330 18.67 4.21 -4.16
CA ALA A 330 18.65 5.50 -4.82
C ALA A 330 17.96 6.60 -3.97
N ARG A 331 16.81 6.28 -3.37
CA ARG A 331 16.06 7.24 -2.52
C ARG A 331 16.80 7.65 -1.26
N LEU A 332 17.66 6.78 -0.74
CA LEU A 332 18.42 7.00 0.49
C LEU A 332 19.89 7.33 0.20
N ALA A 333 20.26 7.48 -1.06
CA ALA A 333 21.63 7.83 -1.49
C ALA A 333 22.08 9.19 -0.93
N PRO A 334 23.36 9.36 -0.61
CA PRO A 334 23.93 10.65 -0.27
C PRO A 334 23.94 11.56 -1.50
N ARG A 335 24.01 12.87 -1.24
CA ARG A 335 23.92 13.90 -2.29
C ARG A 335 25.02 13.82 -3.36
N ASP A 336 26.18 13.34 -3.00
CA ASP A 336 27.35 13.17 -3.88
C ASP A 336 27.22 11.96 -4.82
N GLN A 337 26.24 11.08 -4.60
CA GLN A 337 25.96 9.89 -5.41
C GLN A 337 24.77 10.07 -6.37
N GLY A 338 24.44 11.30 -6.74
CA GLY A 338 23.25 11.59 -7.55
C GLY A 338 23.20 10.91 -8.92
N ALA A 339 24.34 10.72 -9.58
CA ALA A 339 24.38 10.02 -10.88
C ALA A 339 24.11 8.52 -10.75
N GLU A 340 24.67 7.87 -9.71
CA GLU A 340 24.42 6.46 -9.43
C GLU A 340 22.95 6.24 -9.02
N ALA A 341 22.41 7.10 -8.15
CA ALA A 341 21.03 7.06 -7.74
C ALA A 341 20.06 7.20 -8.93
N LEU A 342 20.37 8.06 -9.89
CA LEU A 342 19.57 8.18 -11.12
C LEU A 342 19.60 6.89 -11.94
N ASN A 343 20.77 6.29 -12.14
CA ASN A 343 20.90 5.02 -12.86
C ASN A 343 20.16 3.87 -12.12
N ASP A 344 20.26 3.82 -10.80
CA ASP A 344 19.54 2.84 -9.99
C ASP A 344 18.00 3.03 -10.11
N LEU A 345 17.50 4.27 -10.13
CA LEU A 345 16.06 4.55 -10.34
C LEU A 345 15.60 4.12 -11.74
N LEU A 346 16.38 4.42 -12.79
CA LEU A 346 16.03 4.02 -14.16
C LEU A 346 15.99 2.49 -14.29
N SER A 347 17.00 1.79 -13.76
CA SER A 347 17.06 0.33 -13.74
C SER A 347 15.90 -0.29 -12.93
N ALA A 348 15.57 0.31 -11.77
CA ALA A 348 14.42 -0.12 -10.97
C ALA A 348 13.11 0.04 -11.73
N ALA A 349 12.91 1.16 -12.44
CA ALA A 349 11.70 1.40 -13.22
C ALA A 349 11.54 0.39 -14.38
N GLU A 350 12.62 0.00 -15.05
CA GLU A 350 12.61 -1.03 -16.09
C GLU A 350 12.22 -2.40 -15.51
N LEU A 351 12.84 -2.80 -14.42
CA LEU A 351 12.53 -4.07 -13.75
C LEU A 351 11.09 -4.12 -13.23
N PHE A 352 10.59 -3.02 -12.64
CA PHE A 352 9.20 -2.95 -12.20
C PHE A 352 8.22 -3.02 -13.36
N ARG A 353 8.47 -2.35 -14.49
CA ARG A 353 7.61 -2.44 -15.68
C ARG A 353 7.58 -3.86 -16.27
N ALA A 354 8.63 -4.64 -16.08
CA ALA A 354 8.69 -6.04 -16.48
C ALA A 354 8.05 -7.00 -15.47
N SER A 355 7.75 -6.53 -14.26
CA SER A 355 7.17 -7.33 -13.17
C SER A 355 5.64 -7.22 -13.16
N PRO A 356 4.89 -8.28 -12.83
CA PRO A 356 3.45 -8.21 -12.65
C PRO A 356 3.06 -7.14 -11.62
N GLY A 357 2.18 -6.19 -12.00
CA GLY A 357 1.72 -5.11 -11.13
C GLY A 357 2.77 -4.08 -10.73
N GLY A 358 3.98 -4.18 -11.24
CA GLY A 358 5.07 -3.24 -10.94
C GLY A 358 4.91 -1.86 -11.57
N GLU A 359 3.90 -1.65 -12.41
CA GLU A 359 3.63 -0.34 -13.02
C GLU A 359 3.36 0.76 -12.00
N VAL A 360 2.78 0.44 -10.83
CA VAL A 360 2.57 1.45 -9.77
C VAL A 360 3.90 1.92 -9.17
N HIS A 361 4.82 1.00 -8.94
CA HIS A 361 6.17 1.32 -8.46
C HIS A 361 6.93 2.15 -9.49
N ALA A 362 6.87 1.76 -10.77
CA ALA A 362 7.47 2.52 -11.87
C ALA A 362 6.87 3.94 -11.98
N ALA A 363 5.54 4.09 -11.78
CA ALA A 363 4.90 5.40 -11.78
C ALA A 363 5.35 6.27 -10.59
N HIS A 364 5.60 5.69 -9.42
CA HIS A 364 6.22 6.42 -8.31
C HIS A 364 7.66 6.85 -8.62
N ILE A 365 8.44 6.01 -9.33
CA ILE A 365 9.76 6.42 -9.82
C ILE A 365 9.62 7.55 -10.83
N ASP A 366 8.67 7.48 -11.78
CA ASP A 366 8.38 8.56 -12.71
C ASP A 366 8.06 9.88 -12.00
N MET A 367 7.32 9.85 -10.89
CA MET A 367 7.08 11.03 -10.05
C MET A 367 8.37 11.57 -9.43
N HIS A 368 9.27 10.71 -8.94
CA HIS A 368 10.57 11.14 -8.44
C HIS A 368 11.42 11.80 -9.52
N LEU A 369 11.46 11.20 -10.71
CA LEU A 369 12.16 11.77 -11.87
C LEU A 369 11.53 13.09 -12.32
N ALA A 370 10.20 13.21 -12.28
CA ALA A 370 9.48 14.44 -12.59
C ALA A 370 9.84 15.58 -11.62
N VAL A 371 9.99 15.29 -10.33
CA VAL A 371 10.43 16.28 -9.34
C VAL A 371 11.88 16.73 -9.61
N GLN A 372 12.77 15.81 -9.98
CA GLN A 372 14.14 16.15 -10.37
C GLN A 372 14.18 17.00 -11.66
N ALA A 373 13.37 16.61 -12.66
CA ALA A 373 13.22 17.38 -13.89
C ALA A 373 12.65 18.78 -13.64
N LEU A 374 11.65 18.90 -12.76
CA LEU A 374 11.08 20.19 -12.33
C LEU A 374 12.14 21.08 -11.69
N ALA A 375 12.95 20.54 -10.79
CA ALA A 375 14.03 21.28 -10.12
C ALA A 375 15.09 21.80 -11.11
N ASN A 376 15.26 21.12 -12.26
CA ASN A 376 16.17 21.50 -13.33
C ASN A 376 15.50 22.35 -14.44
N GLY A 377 14.24 22.76 -14.29
CA GLY A 377 13.51 23.54 -15.28
C GLY A 377 13.10 22.77 -16.55
N GLN A 378 13.20 21.44 -16.55
CA GLN A 378 12.91 20.57 -17.69
C GLN A 378 11.40 20.28 -17.80
N SER A 379 10.59 21.31 -18.04
CA SER A 379 9.14 21.27 -18.01
C SER A 379 8.53 20.22 -18.95
N ASP A 380 9.09 20.02 -20.16
CA ASP A 380 8.59 19.02 -21.11
C ASP A 380 8.74 17.59 -20.56
N MET A 381 9.88 17.28 -19.94
CA MET A 381 10.13 15.99 -19.29
C MET A 381 9.17 15.76 -18.12
N VAL A 382 8.87 16.80 -17.32
CA VAL A 382 7.87 16.72 -16.24
C VAL A 382 6.50 16.38 -16.82
N LEU A 383 6.09 17.03 -17.91
CA LEU A 383 4.80 16.78 -18.55
C LEU A 383 4.70 15.34 -19.08
N GLU A 384 5.75 14.81 -19.68
CA GLU A 384 5.81 13.42 -20.16
C GLU A 384 5.73 12.42 -19.02
N LEU A 385 6.57 12.55 -17.98
CA LEU A 385 6.62 11.65 -16.85
C LEU A 385 5.28 11.61 -16.09
N THR A 386 4.69 12.79 -15.82
CA THR A 386 3.40 12.87 -15.14
C THR A 386 2.25 12.34 -16.00
N GLN A 387 2.28 12.55 -17.33
CA GLN A 387 1.28 12.00 -18.24
C GLN A 387 1.29 10.47 -18.23
N ARG A 388 2.45 9.83 -18.13
CA ARG A 388 2.57 8.38 -18.03
C ARG A 388 2.10 7.84 -16.67
N ALA A 389 2.41 8.54 -15.57
CA ALA A 389 2.10 8.10 -14.20
C ALA A 389 0.63 8.32 -13.78
N MET A 390 -0.02 9.40 -14.24
CA MET A 390 -1.38 9.78 -13.80
C MET A 390 -2.45 8.70 -14.02
N PRO A 391 -2.54 8.03 -15.19
CA PRO A 391 -3.53 6.96 -15.38
C PRO A 391 -3.33 5.78 -14.43
N ILE A 392 -2.08 5.47 -14.10
CA ILE A 392 -1.72 4.39 -13.17
C ILE A 392 -2.15 4.78 -11.75
N ALA A 393 -1.83 6.00 -11.29
CA ALA A 393 -2.24 6.52 -9.99
C ALA A 393 -3.77 6.55 -9.83
N ALA A 394 -4.50 6.92 -10.88
CA ALA A 394 -5.97 6.91 -10.87
C ALA A 394 -6.53 5.49 -10.77
N ARG A 395 -6.00 4.54 -11.54
CA ARG A 395 -6.44 3.14 -11.53
C ARG A 395 -6.20 2.44 -10.20
N THR A 396 -5.11 2.77 -9.50
CA THR A 396 -4.80 2.26 -8.16
C THR A 396 -5.55 3.00 -7.05
N GLU A 397 -6.44 3.92 -7.41
CA GLU A 397 -7.24 4.73 -6.49
C GLU A 397 -6.40 5.53 -5.46
N ASN A 398 -5.11 5.77 -5.73
CA ASN A 398 -4.22 6.49 -4.83
C ASN A 398 -4.39 8.01 -5.00
N ALA A 399 -5.30 8.60 -4.25
CA ALA A 399 -5.67 10.01 -4.34
C ALA A 399 -4.51 10.96 -4.00
N ALA A 400 -3.69 10.63 -2.99
CA ALA A 400 -2.51 11.40 -2.64
C ALA A 400 -1.48 11.41 -3.78
N PHE A 401 -1.34 10.29 -4.47
CA PHE A 401 -0.45 10.16 -5.63
C PHE A 401 -0.97 10.96 -6.83
N VAL A 402 -2.27 10.85 -7.15
CA VAL A 402 -2.93 11.65 -8.20
C VAL A 402 -2.74 13.14 -7.94
N ALA A 403 -3.01 13.61 -6.72
CA ALA A 403 -2.86 15.01 -6.36
C ALA A 403 -1.40 15.48 -6.44
N SER A 404 -0.44 14.65 -5.98
CA SER A 404 0.99 14.98 -6.08
C SER A 404 1.42 15.15 -7.54
N LEU A 405 1.07 14.23 -8.42
CA LEU A 405 1.37 14.30 -9.85
C LEU A 405 0.73 15.54 -10.50
N ALA A 406 -0.53 15.85 -10.14
CA ALA A 406 -1.23 17.03 -10.65
C ALA A 406 -0.54 18.33 -10.23
N PHE A 407 -0.08 18.44 -8.98
CA PHE A 407 0.64 19.62 -8.50
C PHE A 407 2.00 19.78 -9.17
N ILE A 408 2.77 18.69 -9.35
CA ILE A 408 4.05 18.69 -10.06
C ILE A 408 3.83 19.13 -11.52
N ARG A 409 2.82 18.59 -12.20
CA ARG A 409 2.44 18.93 -13.56
C ARG A 409 2.01 20.40 -13.69
N ALA A 410 1.25 20.91 -12.72
CA ALA A 410 0.84 22.31 -12.69
C ALA A 410 2.03 23.27 -12.62
N GLU A 411 3.08 22.96 -11.84
CA GLU A 411 4.30 23.77 -11.82
C GLU A 411 5.03 23.75 -13.17
N ALA A 412 5.09 22.62 -13.86
CA ALA A 412 5.67 22.54 -15.19
C ALA A 412 4.89 23.37 -16.22
N LEU A 413 3.55 23.34 -16.18
CA LEU A 413 2.70 24.20 -17.02
C LEU A 413 2.95 25.69 -16.72
N ALA A 414 3.09 26.06 -15.45
CA ALA A 414 3.41 27.43 -15.06
C ALA A 414 4.80 27.87 -15.57
N LEU A 415 5.80 26.97 -15.58
CA LEU A 415 7.12 27.25 -16.18
C LEU A 415 7.03 27.52 -17.69
N GLN A 416 6.07 26.90 -18.39
CA GLN A 416 5.80 27.14 -19.81
C GLN A 416 4.91 28.36 -20.08
N GLY A 417 4.55 29.14 -19.07
CA GLY A 417 3.63 30.28 -19.23
C GLY A 417 2.15 29.88 -19.35
N ARG A 418 1.79 28.63 -19.17
CA ARG A 418 0.41 28.08 -19.29
C ARG A 418 -0.32 28.17 -17.95
N ALA A 419 -0.36 29.39 -17.38
CA ALA A 419 -0.88 29.63 -16.02
C ALA A 419 -2.34 29.21 -15.83
N ALA A 420 -3.22 29.49 -16.80
CA ALA A 420 -4.63 29.13 -16.71
C ALA A 420 -4.86 27.61 -16.65
N GLU A 421 -4.06 26.82 -17.35
CA GLU A 421 -4.10 25.37 -17.31
C GLU A 421 -3.56 24.82 -15.98
N ALA A 422 -2.48 25.42 -15.48
CA ALA A 422 -1.93 25.08 -14.18
C ALA A 422 -2.95 25.30 -13.05
N ASP A 423 -3.64 26.44 -13.05
CA ASP A 423 -4.65 26.77 -12.03
C ASP A 423 -5.88 25.86 -12.11
N ARG A 424 -6.34 25.55 -13.33
CA ARG A 424 -7.41 24.56 -13.50
C ARG A 424 -7.02 23.20 -12.94
N LEU A 425 -5.83 22.72 -13.26
CA LEU A 425 -5.35 21.42 -12.79
C LEU A 425 -5.23 21.37 -11.25
N ARG A 426 -4.75 22.45 -10.62
CA ARG A 426 -4.73 22.57 -9.16
C ARG A 426 -6.13 22.52 -8.56
N LEU A 427 -7.11 23.18 -9.19
CA LEU A 427 -8.50 23.19 -8.74
C LEU A 427 -9.13 21.80 -8.89
N ASP A 428 -8.99 21.16 -10.05
CA ASP A 428 -9.57 19.85 -10.35
C ASP A 428 -9.04 18.73 -9.42
N SER A 429 -7.82 18.89 -8.92
CA SER A 429 -7.20 17.92 -8.01
C SER A 429 -7.52 18.11 -6.53
N GLN A 430 -8.27 19.16 -6.13
CA GLN A 430 -8.54 19.47 -4.72
C GLN A 430 -9.29 18.35 -3.98
N ALA A 431 -10.26 17.69 -4.61
CA ALA A 431 -10.99 16.59 -4.00
C ALA A 431 -10.06 15.39 -3.68
N ALA A 432 -9.22 15.01 -4.64
CA ALA A 432 -8.21 13.97 -4.44
C ALA A 432 -7.19 14.38 -3.36
N ALA A 433 -6.74 15.64 -3.38
CA ALA A 433 -5.80 16.14 -2.39
C ALA A 433 -6.36 16.08 -0.96
N ARG A 434 -7.62 16.49 -0.75
CA ARG A 434 -8.28 16.43 0.56
C ARG A 434 -8.48 14.99 1.04
N TYR A 435 -8.83 14.09 0.14
CA TYR A 435 -8.96 12.68 0.48
C TYR A 435 -7.60 12.05 0.84
N GLY A 436 -6.56 12.35 0.05
CA GLY A 436 -5.23 11.78 0.22
C GLY A 436 -4.42 12.40 1.37
N PHE A 437 -4.48 13.72 1.56
CA PHE A 437 -3.70 14.45 2.57
C PHE A 437 -4.51 14.89 3.80
N GLY A 438 -5.84 14.76 3.76
CA GLY A 438 -6.74 15.09 4.87
C GLY A 438 -7.03 16.58 4.96
N SER A 439 -6.36 17.33 5.85
CA SER A 439 -6.69 18.72 6.14
C SER A 439 -6.28 19.70 5.01
N GLU A 440 -6.99 20.84 4.94
CA GLU A 440 -6.59 21.92 4.01
C GLU A 440 -5.17 22.43 4.28
N ALA A 441 -4.74 22.43 5.54
CA ALA A 441 -3.39 22.82 5.90
C ALA A 441 -2.35 21.86 5.32
N ALA A 442 -2.62 20.53 5.36
CA ALA A 442 -1.74 19.53 4.76
C ALA A 442 -1.72 19.63 3.23
N VAL A 443 -2.87 19.87 2.60
CA VAL A 443 -2.96 20.11 1.15
C VAL A 443 -2.14 21.34 0.76
N ARG A 444 -2.32 22.47 1.45
CA ARG A 444 -1.54 23.69 1.18
C ARG A 444 -0.04 23.48 1.39
N ALA A 445 0.35 22.83 2.49
CA ALA A 445 1.76 22.52 2.75
C ALA A 445 2.38 21.70 1.62
N ARG A 446 1.65 20.74 1.07
CA ARG A 446 2.10 19.94 -0.06
C ARG A 446 2.22 20.74 -1.35
N MET A 447 1.23 21.59 -1.64
CA MET A 447 1.28 22.49 -2.80
C MET A 447 2.47 23.45 -2.69
N ASP A 448 2.69 24.07 -1.52
CA ASP A 448 3.78 25.02 -1.26
C ASP A 448 5.15 24.33 -1.37
N GLU A 449 5.28 23.08 -0.93
CA GLU A 449 6.50 22.29 -1.09
C GLU A 449 6.87 22.14 -2.57
N ILE A 450 5.91 21.74 -3.40
CA ILE A 450 6.11 21.55 -4.84
C ILE A 450 6.33 22.88 -5.55
N ALA A 451 5.58 23.92 -5.18
CA ALA A 451 5.72 25.26 -5.75
C ALA A 451 7.10 25.88 -5.48
N ARG A 452 7.70 25.61 -4.32
CA ARG A 452 9.09 26.06 -4.02
C ARG A 452 10.11 25.44 -4.98
N ILE A 453 9.92 24.20 -5.41
CA ILE A 453 10.79 23.54 -6.39
C ILE A 453 10.68 24.25 -7.75
N GLY A 454 9.46 24.52 -8.22
CA GLY A 454 9.23 25.27 -9.45
C GLY A 454 9.74 26.71 -9.42
N ALA A 455 9.62 27.39 -8.26
CA ALA A 455 10.13 28.74 -8.07
C ALA A 455 11.67 28.80 -8.16
N ALA A 456 12.36 27.83 -7.55
CA ALA A 456 13.82 27.72 -7.66
C ALA A 456 14.29 27.52 -9.11
N ALA A 457 13.57 26.68 -9.87
CA ALA A 457 13.84 26.48 -11.29
C ALA A 457 13.67 27.77 -12.13
N ARG A 458 12.60 28.56 -11.86
CA ARG A 458 12.40 29.87 -12.53
C ARG A 458 13.54 30.84 -12.26
N GLN A 459 14.04 30.90 -11.03
CA GLN A 459 15.17 31.78 -10.68
C GLN A 459 16.45 31.38 -11.40
N MET A 460 16.72 30.09 -11.55
CA MET A 460 17.89 29.60 -12.29
C MET A 460 17.80 29.88 -13.80
N ALA A 461 16.60 29.82 -14.36
CA ALA A 461 16.39 30.12 -15.78
C ALA A 461 16.50 31.63 -16.13
N ALA A 462 16.37 32.51 -15.13
CA ALA A 462 16.44 33.96 -15.25
C ALA A 462 17.90 34.51 -15.10
N LEU A 463 18.86 33.65 -14.70
CA LEU A 463 20.29 33.97 -14.57
C LEU A 463 21.07 33.52 -15.81
#